data_26ad25772eadbbb292ca415696583232
#
_entry.id   26ad25772eadbbb292ca415696583232
#
_cell.length_a   1.000
_cell.length_b   1.000
_cell.length_c   1.000
_cell.angle_alpha   90.00
_cell.angle_beta   90.00
_cell.angle_gamma   90.00
#
_symmetry.space_group_name_H-M   'P 1'
#
loop_
_entity.id
_entity.type
_entity.pdbx_description
1 polymer ?
#
loop_
_entity_poly.entity_id
_entity_poly.type
_entity_poly.pdbx_seq_one_letter_code
_entity_poly.pdbx_strand_id
1 'polypeptide(L)'
;MDQAGIIRDLLIWLEGHLDQPLSLDNVAAKAGYSKWHLQRMFKDVTGHAIGAYIRARRLSKSAVALRLTARPILDIALQYRFDSQQTFTRAFKKQFAQTPALYRRSPEWSAFGIRPPLRLGEFNYARAQI
;
A
#
# COMPACT_ATOMS: atom_id res chain seq x y z
N MET A 1 -7.56 -18.00 -16.67
CA MET A 1 -7.47 -16.56 -16.39
C MET A 1 -6.05 -16.09 -16.59
N ASP A 2 -5.85 -14.96 -17.21
CA ASP A 2 -4.50 -14.43 -17.44
C ASP A 2 -3.91 -13.81 -16.17
N GLN A 3 -2.60 -13.64 -16.15
CA GLN A 3 -1.91 -13.12 -14.98
C GLN A 3 -2.37 -11.69 -14.63
N ALA A 4 -2.59 -10.85 -15.62
CA ALA A 4 -3.03 -9.49 -15.40
C ALA A 4 -4.39 -9.46 -14.70
N GLY A 5 -5.32 -10.31 -15.09
CA GLY A 5 -6.64 -10.41 -14.45
C GLY A 5 -6.55 -10.85 -13.01
N ILE A 6 -5.70 -11.84 -12.73
CA ILE A 6 -5.47 -12.33 -11.37
C ILE A 6 -4.91 -11.22 -10.49
N ILE A 7 -3.91 -10.50 -10.97
CA ILE A 7 -3.29 -9.42 -10.20
C ILE A 7 -4.23 -8.24 -10.04
N ARG A 8 -5.04 -7.92 -11.05
CA ARG A 8 -6.05 -6.87 -10.94
C ARG A 8 -7.03 -7.18 -9.79
N ASP A 9 -7.53 -8.40 -9.75
CA ASP A 9 -8.45 -8.80 -8.69
C ASP A 9 -7.78 -8.79 -7.32
N LEU A 10 -6.51 -9.21 -7.27
CA LEU A 10 -5.74 -9.17 -6.03
C LEU A 10 -5.54 -7.73 -5.54
N LEU A 11 -5.23 -6.81 -6.44
CA LEU A 11 -5.04 -5.40 -6.07
C LEU A 11 -6.31 -4.82 -5.44
N ILE A 12 -7.47 -5.14 -5.99
CA ILE A 12 -8.75 -4.70 -5.44
C ILE A 12 -8.95 -5.29 -4.04
N TRP A 13 -8.68 -6.58 -3.89
CA TRP A 13 -8.82 -7.24 -2.60
C TRP A 13 -7.85 -6.67 -1.55
N LEU A 14 -6.58 -6.44 -1.93
CA LEU A 14 -5.59 -5.86 -1.03
C LEU A 14 -6.03 -4.50 -0.51
N GLU A 15 -6.59 -3.67 -1.36
CA GLU A 15 -7.00 -2.33 -0.99
C GLU A 15 -8.07 -2.34 0.12
N GLY A 16 -8.93 -3.33 0.13
CA GLY A 16 -9.94 -3.49 1.17
C GLY A 16 -9.44 -4.17 2.44
N HIS A 17 -8.17 -4.63 2.47
CA HIS A 17 -7.64 -5.43 3.59
C HIS A 17 -6.32 -4.88 4.14
N LEU A 18 -5.98 -3.62 3.86
CA LEU A 18 -4.71 -3.04 4.29
C LEU A 18 -4.59 -2.96 5.81
N ASP A 19 -5.69 -2.85 6.53
CA ASP A 19 -5.72 -2.81 7.99
C ASP A 19 -5.77 -4.22 8.62
N GLN A 20 -5.69 -5.26 7.81
CA GLN A 20 -5.70 -6.65 8.26
C GLN A 20 -4.30 -7.25 8.21
N PRO A 21 -4.03 -8.34 8.94
CA PRO A 21 -2.75 -9.05 8.78
C PRO A 21 -2.64 -9.59 7.35
N LEU A 22 -1.55 -9.22 6.67
CA LEU A 22 -1.33 -9.61 5.27
C LEU A 22 0.07 -10.24 5.14
N SER A 23 0.25 -11.48 5.64
CA SER A 23 1.47 -12.21 5.35
C SER A 23 1.44 -12.65 3.87
N LEU A 24 2.63 -12.77 3.27
CA LEU A 24 2.70 -13.24 1.88
C LEU A 24 2.11 -14.63 1.73
N ASP A 25 2.23 -15.49 2.74
CA ASP A 25 1.62 -16.82 2.70
C ASP A 25 0.09 -16.73 2.65
N ASN A 26 -0.51 -15.86 3.46
CA ASN A 26 -1.96 -15.69 3.46
C ASN A 26 -2.46 -15.09 2.16
N VAL A 27 -1.75 -14.10 1.63
CA VAL A 27 -2.12 -13.46 0.37
C VAL A 27 -2.01 -14.46 -0.78
N ALA A 28 -0.94 -15.26 -0.79
CA ALA A 28 -0.74 -16.29 -1.81
C ALA A 28 -1.83 -17.34 -1.75
N ALA A 29 -2.19 -17.79 -0.55
CA ALA A 29 -3.27 -18.76 -0.35
C ALA A 29 -4.59 -18.21 -0.89
N LYS A 30 -4.88 -16.94 -0.63
CA LYS A 30 -6.09 -16.27 -1.14
C LYS A 30 -6.12 -16.26 -2.66
N ALA A 31 -4.97 -16.03 -3.29
CA ALA A 31 -4.87 -16.00 -4.75
C ALA A 31 -4.81 -17.41 -5.38
N GLY A 32 -4.58 -18.45 -4.58
CA GLY A 32 -4.49 -19.82 -5.08
C GLY A 32 -3.12 -20.18 -5.61
N TYR A 33 -2.06 -19.52 -5.16
CA TYR A 33 -0.69 -19.71 -5.64
C TYR A 33 0.28 -19.88 -4.47
N SER A 34 1.47 -20.41 -4.78
CA SER A 34 2.56 -20.40 -3.81
C SER A 34 3.06 -18.96 -3.61
N LYS A 35 3.67 -18.73 -2.45
CA LYS A 35 4.23 -17.40 -2.15
C LYS A 35 5.23 -16.94 -3.22
N TRP A 36 6.13 -17.84 -3.62
CA TRP A 36 7.14 -17.55 -4.63
C TRP A 36 6.51 -17.18 -5.98
N HIS A 37 5.52 -17.96 -6.40
CA HIS A 37 4.85 -17.74 -7.69
C HIS A 37 4.09 -16.41 -7.67
N LEU A 38 3.40 -16.11 -6.55
CA LEU A 38 2.68 -14.86 -6.42
C LEU A 38 3.61 -13.65 -6.49
N GLN A 39 4.73 -13.70 -5.76
CA GLN A 39 5.71 -12.61 -5.78
C GLN A 39 6.21 -12.33 -7.19
N ARG A 40 6.52 -13.39 -7.92
CA ARG A 40 7.02 -13.27 -9.28
C ARG A 40 5.97 -12.70 -10.23
N MET A 41 4.75 -13.24 -10.16
CA MET A 41 3.64 -12.79 -10.98
C MET A 41 3.31 -11.32 -10.73
N PHE A 42 3.26 -10.93 -9.46
CA PHE A 42 2.98 -9.53 -9.08
C PHE A 42 4.06 -8.59 -9.64
N LYS A 43 5.33 -8.96 -9.50
CA LYS A 43 6.43 -8.17 -10.03
C LYS A 43 6.38 -8.07 -11.55
N ASP A 44 6.09 -9.18 -12.23
CA ASP A 44 6.01 -9.20 -13.69
C ASP A 44 4.88 -8.31 -14.22
N VAL A 45 3.74 -8.32 -13.56
CA VAL A 45 2.57 -7.55 -14.01
C VAL A 45 2.66 -6.08 -13.62
N THR A 46 3.11 -5.77 -12.39
CA THR A 46 3.05 -4.40 -11.86
C THR A 46 4.38 -3.66 -11.91
N GLY A 47 5.49 -4.38 -12.03
CA GLY A 47 6.82 -3.78 -11.89
C GLY A 47 7.25 -3.55 -10.45
N HIS A 48 6.42 -3.91 -9.46
CA HIS A 48 6.67 -3.67 -8.04
C HIS A 48 6.70 -4.97 -7.26
N ALA A 49 7.54 -5.03 -6.22
CA ALA A 49 7.48 -6.13 -5.26
C ALA A 49 6.22 -5.97 -4.42
N ILE A 50 5.49 -7.09 -4.20
CA ILE A 50 4.20 -7.03 -3.52
C ILE A 50 4.32 -6.49 -2.08
N GLY A 51 5.36 -6.89 -1.33
CA GLY A 51 5.55 -6.41 0.03
C GLY A 51 5.79 -4.91 0.09
N ALA A 52 6.61 -4.40 -0.83
CA ALA A 52 6.88 -2.96 -0.91
C ALA A 52 5.62 -2.18 -1.30
N TYR A 53 4.83 -2.72 -2.20
CA TYR A 53 3.58 -2.10 -2.61
C TYR A 53 2.58 -2.01 -1.43
N ILE A 54 2.41 -3.10 -0.70
CA ILE A 54 1.49 -3.13 0.45
C ILE A 54 1.94 -2.10 1.49
N ARG A 55 3.24 -2.04 1.79
CA ARG A 55 3.77 -1.07 2.75
C ARG A 55 3.52 0.36 2.29
N ALA A 56 3.79 0.66 1.03
CA ALA A 56 3.60 2.01 0.50
C ALA A 56 2.13 2.43 0.55
N ARG A 57 1.21 1.50 0.27
CA ARG A 57 -0.23 1.77 0.39
C ARG A 57 -0.65 1.99 1.83
N ARG A 58 -0.14 1.17 2.76
CA ARG A 58 -0.42 1.34 4.19
C ARG A 58 0.06 2.68 4.70
N LEU A 59 1.25 3.10 4.31
CA LEU A 59 1.78 4.41 4.70
C LEU A 59 0.95 5.54 4.08
N SER A 60 0.50 5.38 2.85
CA SER A 60 -0.33 6.40 2.19
C SER A 60 -1.70 6.55 2.86
N LYS A 61 -2.33 5.43 3.26
CA LYS A 61 -3.56 5.46 4.04
C LYS A 61 -3.34 6.13 5.40
N SER A 62 -2.20 5.83 6.03
CA SER A 62 -1.83 6.45 7.31
C SER A 62 -1.66 7.96 7.17
N ALA A 63 -1.08 8.41 6.06
CA ALA A 63 -0.90 9.84 5.80
C ALA A 63 -2.24 10.58 5.75
N VAL A 64 -3.23 9.97 5.11
CA VAL A 64 -4.58 10.53 5.06
C VAL A 64 -5.19 10.60 6.46
N ALA A 65 -5.04 9.53 7.24
CA ALA A 65 -5.55 9.50 8.62
C ALA A 65 -4.88 10.56 9.50
N LEU A 66 -3.57 10.78 9.31
CA LEU A 66 -2.84 11.82 10.05
C LEU A 66 -3.40 13.21 9.78
N ARG A 67 -3.80 13.49 8.56
CA ARG A 67 -4.32 14.81 8.17
C ARG A 67 -5.78 15.00 8.49
N LEU A 68 -6.58 13.96 8.34
CA LEU A 68 -8.04 14.09 8.48
C LEU A 68 -8.55 13.79 9.88
N THR A 69 -7.72 13.29 10.78
CA THR A 69 -8.15 12.94 12.14
C THR A 69 -7.16 13.46 13.17
N ALA A 70 -7.60 13.52 14.43
CA ALA A 70 -6.73 13.84 15.56
C ALA A 70 -6.30 12.56 16.31
N ARG A 71 -6.45 11.39 15.70
CA ARG A 71 -6.11 10.11 16.35
C ARG A 71 -4.63 10.07 16.71
N PRO A 72 -4.27 9.43 17.83
CA PRO A 72 -2.86 9.27 18.19
C PRO A 72 -2.08 8.55 17.10
N ILE A 73 -0.84 8.98 16.90
CA ILE A 73 0.03 8.38 15.87
C ILE A 73 0.19 6.89 16.10
N LEU A 74 0.34 6.46 17.37
CA LEU A 74 0.45 5.03 17.69
C LEU A 74 -0.76 4.24 17.21
N ASP A 75 -1.96 4.77 17.41
CA ASP A 75 -3.18 4.09 17.00
C ASP A 75 -3.24 3.90 15.49
N ILE A 76 -2.85 4.93 14.74
CA ILE A 76 -2.79 4.84 13.28
C ILE A 76 -1.75 3.81 12.84
N ALA A 77 -0.57 3.83 13.47
CA ALA A 77 0.49 2.87 13.17
C ALA A 77 0.02 1.43 13.37
N LEU A 78 -0.64 1.17 14.48
CA LEU A 78 -1.14 -0.18 14.81
C LEU A 78 -2.27 -0.61 13.89
N GLN A 79 -3.14 0.32 13.51
CA GLN A 79 -4.24 0.03 12.57
C GLN A 79 -3.69 -0.50 11.25
N TYR A 80 -2.60 0.08 10.76
CA TYR A 80 -2.00 -0.34 9.49
C TYR A 80 -0.86 -1.34 9.68
N ARG A 81 -0.89 -2.05 10.84
CA ARG A 81 -0.12 -3.27 11.09
C ARG A 81 1.39 -3.04 11.24
N PHE A 82 1.80 -1.86 11.66
CA PHE A 82 3.19 -1.62 12.06
C PHE A 82 3.37 -2.09 13.51
N ASP A 83 4.49 -2.76 13.77
CA ASP A 83 4.74 -3.37 15.07
C ASP A 83 4.91 -2.36 16.20
N SER A 84 5.38 -1.16 15.88
CA SER A 84 5.62 -0.11 16.86
C SER A 84 5.54 1.25 16.20
N GLN A 85 5.38 2.29 17.02
CA GLN A 85 5.41 3.67 16.51
C GLN A 85 6.79 4.00 15.92
N GLN A 86 7.86 3.45 16.49
CA GLN A 86 9.22 3.69 15.98
C GLN A 86 9.39 3.11 14.57
N THR A 87 8.94 1.88 14.35
CA THR A 87 9.01 1.26 13.04
C THR A 87 8.18 2.05 12.04
N PHE A 88 6.99 2.46 12.43
CA PHE A 88 6.12 3.29 11.59
C PHE A 88 6.79 4.62 11.25
N THR A 89 7.34 5.31 12.24
CA THR A 89 7.98 6.60 12.03
C THR A 89 9.13 6.52 11.04
N ARG A 90 9.97 5.49 11.15
CA ARG A 90 11.09 5.31 10.21
C ARG A 90 10.62 5.04 8.80
N ALA A 91 9.65 4.16 8.65
CA ALA A 91 9.10 3.83 7.32
C ALA A 91 8.40 5.04 6.71
N PHE A 92 7.64 5.77 7.52
CA PHE A 92 6.92 6.97 7.08
C PHE A 92 7.89 8.05 6.62
N LYS A 93 8.93 8.32 7.43
CA LYS A 93 9.93 9.33 7.08
C LYS A 93 10.66 8.97 5.79
N LYS A 94 10.93 7.70 5.57
CA LYS A 94 11.58 7.25 4.34
C LYS A 94 10.73 7.54 3.11
N GLN A 95 9.42 7.34 3.20
CA GLN A 95 8.52 7.54 2.06
C GLN A 95 8.11 8.99 1.87
N PHE A 96 7.87 9.72 2.95
CA PHE A 96 7.32 11.07 2.90
C PHE A 96 8.33 12.17 3.18
N ALA A 97 9.56 11.82 3.54
CA ALA A 97 10.65 12.76 3.89
C ALA A 97 10.35 13.62 5.12
N GLN A 98 9.31 13.28 5.88
CA GLN A 98 8.92 13.94 7.12
C GLN A 98 8.47 12.90 8.14
N THR A 99 8.64 13.21 9.43
CA THR A 99 8.05 12.36 10.47
C THR A 99 6.53 12.49 10.44
N PRO A 100 5.80 11.50 10.97
CA PRO A 100 4.33 11.60 11.03
C PRO A 100 3.84 12.85 11.75
N ALA A 101 4.51 13.24 12.85
CA ALA A 101 4.11 14.43 13.60
C ALA A 101 4.29 15.72 12.80
N LEU A 102 5.42 15.87 12.10
CA LEU A 102 5.65 17.01 11.24
C LEU A 102 4.69 17.04 10.07
N TYR A 103 4.44 15.88 9.47
CA TYR A 103 3.52 15.75 8.36
C TYR A 103 2.10 16.19 8.75
N ARG A 104 1.64 15.78 9.94
CA ARG A 104 0.32 16.17 10.46
C ARG A 104 0.18 17.68 10.62
N ARG A 105 1.26 18.35 11.05
CA ARG A 105 1.25 19.79 11.30
C ARG A 105 1.56 20.64 10.09
N SER A 106 1.98 20.02 9.00
CA SER A 106 2.34 20.76 7.79
C SER A 106 1.12 21.51 7.23
N PRO A 107 1.24 22.79 6.91
CA PRO A 107 0.12 23.55 6.35
C PRO A 107 -0.19 23.16 4.91
N GLU A 108 0.72 22.51 4.22
CA GLU A 108 0.54 22.14 2.82
C GLU A 108 0.17 20.68 2.69
N TRP A 109 -0.90 20.40 1.96
CA TRP A 109 -1.34 19.04 1.66
C TRP A 109 -0.75 18.59 0.32
N SER A 110 0.54 18.31 0.35
CA SER A 110 1.25 17.80 -0.83
C SER A 110 0.91 16.33 -1.06
N ALA A 111 0.92 15.92 -2.34
CA ALA A 111 0.80 14.52 -2.72
C ALA A 111 2.15 13.79 -2.67
N PHE A 112 3.24 14.48 -2.30
CA PHE A 112 4.56 13.87 -2.23
C PHE A 112 4.56 12.66 -1.29
N GLY A 113 5.07 11.55 -1.76
CA GLY A 113 5.13 10.31 -0.99
C GLY A 113 3.89 9.43 -1.10
N ILE A 114 2.76 9.97 -1.54
CA ILE A 114 1.54 9.20 -1.69
C ILE A 114 1.70 8.17 -2.82
N ARG A 115 1.48 6.91 -2.48
CA ARG A 115 1.38 5.83 -3.46
C ARG A 115 -0.09 5.57 -3.71
N PRO A 116 -0.65 5.97 -4.87
CA PRO A 116 -2.06 5.65 -5.17
C PRO A 116 -2.23 4.17 -5.45
N PRO A 117 -3.45 3.65 -5.30
CA PRO A 117 -3.72 2.25 -5.67
C PRO A 117 -3.46 2.03 -7.15
N LEU A 118 -2.84 0.90 -7.48
CA LEU A 118 -2.66 0.52 -8.88
C LEU A 118 -4.01 0.05 -9.45
N ARG A 119 -4.34 0.49 -10.67
CA ARG A 119 -5.59 0.17 -11.35
C ARG A 119 -5.29 -0.27 -12.78
N LEU A 120 -5.01 -1.55 -12.94
CA LEU A 120 -4.48 -2.09 -14.19
C LEU A 120 -5.43 -1.87 -15.38
N GLY A 121 -6.70 -2.20 -15.22
CA GLY A 121 -7.66 -2.12 -16.32
C GLY A 121 -7.86 -0.70 -16.83
N GLU A 122 -8.13 0.23 -15.92
CA GLU A 122 -8.39 1.62 -16.27
C GLU A 122 -7.17 2.26 -16.94
N PHE A 123 -6.00 2.03 -16.36
CA PHE A 123 -4.78 2.62 -16.86
C PHE A 123 -4.44 2.14 -18.26
N ASN A 124 -4.52 0.83 -18.49
CA ASN A 124 -4.21 0.25 -19.79
C ASN A 124 -5.22 0.70 -20.85
N TYR A 125 -6.48 0.79 -20.49
CA TYR A 125 -7.51 1.25 -21.40
C TYR A 125 -7.28 2.70 -21.84
N ALA A 126 -6.98 3.57 -20.88
CA ALA A 126 -6.71 4.98 -21.17
C ALA A 126 -5.49 5.13 -22.10
N ARG A 127 -4.45 4.34 -21.88
CA ARG A 127 -3.26 4.37 -22.73
C ARG A 127 -3.55 3.89 -24.14
N ALA A 128 -4.35 2.86 -24.27
CA ALA A 128 -4.68 2.30 -25.58
C ALA A 128 -5.47 3.25 -26.45
N GLN A 129 -6.12 4.23 -25.86
CA GLN A 129 -6.90 5.23 -26.59
C GLN A 129 -6.10 6.42 -27.08
N ILE A 130 -4.91 6.58 -26.57
CA ILE A 130 -4.04 7.68 -26.97
C ILE A 130 -3.23 7.28 -28.18
#